data_caf7a936ea9eb5afcab7db1c120b3a9d
#
_entry.id   caf7a936ea9eb5afcab7db1c120b3a9d
#
_cell.length_a   1.000
_cell.length_b   1.000
_cell.length_c   1.000
_cell.angle_alpha   90.00
_cell.angle_beta   90.00
_cell.angle_gamma   90.00
#
_symmetry.space_group_name_H-M   'P 1'
#
loop_
_entity.id
_entity.type
_entity.pdbx_description
1 polymer ?
#
loop_
_entity_poly.entity_id
_entity_poly.type
_entity_poly.pdbx_seq_one_letter_code
_entity_poly.pdbx_strand_id
1 'polypeptide(L)'
;MLKVIKRVLRLSGDLSKRIYASFVFSFIDSIVAMFPVGAVFYTLTKIQNNKAFAGNDWLVLFGILIISLVVRMGFKYLVYSFQSTAGFEFVSRERITLGDKLRNVGMGFFHERNMGDITTTVTTDLNFLENYSMHILDRVTTGMVNMVVISIFILMFDWRLGVIFILGVLCSFLIYGRMQEKGDELTAKLRQ
;
A
#
# COMPACT_ATOMS: atom_id res chain seq x y z
N MET A 1 7.06 -5.12 -9.33
CA MET A 1 6.71 -4.59 -8.00
C MET A 1 7.45 -5.28 -6.85
N LEU A 2 7.37 -6.60 -6.68
CA LEU A 2 8.09 -7.32 -5.61
C LEU A 2 9.61 -7.06 -5.60
N LYS A 3 10.25 -6.92 -6.78
CA LYS A 3 11.68 -6.57 -6.89
C LYS A 3 11.99 -5.18 -6.31
N VAL A 4 11.09 -4.21 -6.48
CA VAL A 4 11.24 -2.84 -5.95
C VAL A 4 11.12 -2.85 -4.43
N ILE A 5 10.09 -3.51 -3.89
CA ILE A 5 9.89 -3.68 -2.44
C ILE A 5 11.11 -4.37 -1.82
N LYS A 6 11.60 -5.46 -2.43
CA LYS A 6 12.79 -6.18 -1.95
C LYS A 6 14.06 -5.32 -2.00
N ARG A 7 14.17 -4.43 -3.01
CA ARG A 7 15.29 -3.50 -3.13
C ARG A 7 15.21 -2.38 -2.10
N VAL A 8 14.02 -1.82 -1.85
CA VAL A 8 13.78 -0.83 -0.80
C VAL A 8 14.04 -1.44 0.58
N LEU A 9 13.53 -2.64 0.87
CA LEU A 9 13.79 -3.35 2.12
C LEU A 9 15.27 -3.66 2.33
N ARG A 10 16.02 -3.98 1.27
CA ARG A 10 17.45 -4.30 1.34
C ARG A 10 18.31 -3.06 1.58
N LEU A 11 17.91 -1.91 1.05
CA LEU A 11 18.60 -0.63 1.20
C LEU A 11 18.25 0.05 2.54
N SER A 12 17.11 -0.31 3.13
CA SER A 12 16.55 0.38 4.29
C SER A 12 17.13 -0.06 5.65
N GLY A 13 17.90 -1.17 5.75
CA GLY A 13 18.52 -1.61 7.00
C GLY A 13 17.55 -1.60 8.21
N ASP A 14 17.77 -0.69 9.17
CA ASP A 14 16.92 -0.51 10.36
C ASP A 14 15.47 -0.06 10.06
N LEU A 15 15.24 0.57 8.91
CA LEU A 15 13.89 0.96 8.46
C LEU A 15 13.01 -0.24 8.12
N SER A 16 13.61 -1.41 7.84
CA SER A 16 12.86 -2.64 7.57
C SER A 16 11.93 -3.02 8.73
N LYS A 17 12.34 -2.80 9.98
CA LYS A 17 11.52 -3.08 11.17
C LYS A 17 10.24 -2.23 11.20
N ARG A 18 10.33 -0.96 10.83
CA ARG A 18 9.18 -0.04 10.76
C ARG A 18 8.22 -0.44 9.64
N ILE A 19 8.76 -0.86 8.49
CA ILE A 19 7.94 -1.36 7.38
C ILE A 19 7.22 -2.66 7.80
N TYR A 20 7.90 -3.59 8.47
CA TYR A 20 7.23 -4.79 8.99
C TYR A 20 6.15 -4.47 10.02
N ALA A 21 6.39 -3.51 10.93
CA ALA A 21 5.36 -3.05 11.86
C ALA A 21 4.14 -2.49 11.11
N SER A 22 4.35 -1.72 10.03
CA SER A 22 3.24 -1.22 9.22
C SER A 22 2.43 -2.33 8.54
N PHE A 23 3.07 -3.44 8.13
CA PHE A 23 2.37 -4.63 7.62
C PHE A 23 1.45 -5.26 8.68
N VAL A 24 1.94 -5.39 9.91
CA VAL A 24 1.16 -5.94 11.01
C VAL A 24 -0.06 -5.05 11.31
N PHE A 25 0.14 -3.73 11.40
CA PHE A 25 -0.96 -2.79 11.61
C PHE A 25 -1.95 -2.77 10.44
N SER A 26 -1.48 -2.87 9.19
CA SER A 26 -2.34 -3.00 8.01
C SER A 26 -3.16 -4.29 8.04
N PHE A 27 -2.59 -5.38 8.54
CA PHE A 27 -3.31 -6.64 8.71
C PHE A 27 -4.44 -6.52 9.73
N ILE A 28 -4.17 -5.87 10.86
CA ILE A 28 -5.19 -5.61 11.89
C ILE A 28 -6.28 -4.68 11.35
N ASP A 29 -5.91 -3.58 10.66
CA ASP A 29 -6.88 -2.67 10.00
C ASP A 29 -7.78 -3.42 9.01
N SER A 30 -7.21 -4.36 8.24
CA SER A 30 -7.96 -5.16 7.28
C SER A 30 -8.96 -6.11 7.96
N ILE A 31 -8.62 -6.68 9.12
CA ILE A 31 -9.56 -7.48 9.91
C ILE A 31 -10.69 -6.58 10.44
N VAL A 32 -10.36 -5.42 10.99
CA VAL A 32 -11.36 -4.47 11.51
C VAL A 32 -12.27 -3.97 10.37
N ALA A 33 -11.76 -3.86 9.14
CA ALA A 33 -12.56 -3.52 7.96
C ALA A 33 -13.66 -4.54 7.64
N MET A 34 -13.59 -5.76 8.16
CA MET A 34 -14.63 -6.78 7.96
C MET A 34 -15.82 -6.62 8.92
N PHE A 35 -15.69 -5.89 10.04
CA PHE A 35 -16.80 -5.70 10.98
C PHE A 35 -18.05 -5.06 10.36
N PRO A 36 -17.96 -3.98 9.56
CA PRO A 36 -19.10 -3.44 8.85
C PRO A 36 -19.78 -4.45 7.91
N VAL A 37 -18.98 -5.29 7.23
CA VAL A 37 -19.51 -6.35 6.35
C VAL A 37 -20.27 -7.38 7.18
N GLY A 38 -19.74 -7.77 8.34
CA GLY A 38 -20.42 -8.63 9.29
C GLY A 38 -21.74 -8.04 9.79
N ALA A 39 -21.79 -6.73 10.04
CA ALA A 39 -23.03 -6.04 10.43
C ALA A 39 -24.11 -6.09 9.33
N VAL A 40 -23.71 -5.90 8.06
CA VAL A 40 -24.62 -6.06 6.91
C VAL A 40 -25.12 -7.50 6.82
N PHE A 41 -24.25 -8.49 6.96
CA PHE A 41 -24.62 -9.90 6.94
C PHE A 41 -25.61 -10.25 8.06
N TYR A 42 -25.37 -9.77 9.28
CA TYR A 42 -26.29 -9.93 10.40
C TYR A 42 -27.69 -9.36 10.09
N THR A 43 -27.72 -8.16 9.49
CA THR A 43 -28.97 -7.49 9.10
C THR A 43 -29.73 -8.32 8.07
N LEU A 44 -29.07 -8.79 7.01
CA LEU A 44 -29.67 -9.62 5.96
C LEU A 44 -30.22 -10.94 6.51
N THR A 45 -29.47 -11.62 7.39
CA THR A 45 -29.91 -12.88 8.01
C THR A 45 -31.14 -12.67 8.89
N LYS A 46 -31.24 -11.53 9.56
CA LYS A 46 -32.39 -11.21 10.38
C LYS A 46 -33.64 -10.92 9.55
N ILE A 47 -33.50 -10.21 8.43
CA ILE A 47 -34.58 -9.97 7.47
C ILE A 47 -35.06 -11.29 6.86
N GLN A 48 -34.15 -12.15 6.43
CA GLN A 48 -34.47 -13.43 5.83
C GLN A 48 -35.26 -14.35 6.78
N ASN A 49 -34.97 -14.29 8.07
CA ASN A 49 -35.65 -15.06 9.10
C ASN A 49 -36.96 -14.42 9.59
N ASN A 50 -37.46 -13.37 8.95
CA ASN A 50 -38.66 -12.61 9.32
C ASN A 50 -38.68 -12.16 10.79
N LYS A 51 -37.50 -11.92 11.40
CA LYS A 51 -37.40 -11.43 12.77
C LYS A 51 -37.49 -9.91 12.77
N ALA A 52 -38.45 -9.37 13.53
CA ALA A 52 -38.57 -7.92 13.71
C ALA A 52 -37.31 -7.33 14.37
N PHE A 53 -36.90 -6.16 13.90
CA PHE A 53 -35.82 -5.40 14.53
C PHE A 53 -36.32 -4.80 15.84
N ALA A 54 -35.67 -5.16 16.94
CA ALA A 54 -35.88 -4.49 18.22
C ALA A 54 -35.07 -3.18 18.25
N GLY A 55 -35.51 -2.19 19.03
CA GLY A 55 -34.78 -0.91 19.13
C GLY A 55 -33.32 -1.07 19.57
N ASN A 56 -33.03 -2.13 20.33
CA ASN A 56 -31.66 -2.44 20.78
C ASN A 56 -30.74 -2.93 19.65
N ASP A 57 -31.28 -3.56 18.60
CA ASP A 57 -30.49 -4.03 17.44
C ASP A 57 -29.86 -2.87 16.66
N TRP A 58 -30.59 -1.77 16.53
CA TRP A 58 -30.07 -0.57 15.87
C TRP A 58 -28.91 0.04 16.63
N LEU A 59 -28.99 0.08 17.95
CA LEU A 59 -27.90 0.58 18.79
C LEU A 59 -26.64 -0.30 18.69
N VAL A 60 -26.81 -1.61 18.63
CA VAL A 60 -25.69 -2.55 18.45
C VAL A 60 -25.07 -2.37 17.08
N LEU A 61 -25.86 -2.27 16.00
CA LEU A 61 -25.34 -2.05 14.64
C LEU A 61 -24.60 -0.73 14.52
N PHE A 62 -25.18 0.37 15.00
CA PHE A 62 -24.53 1.67 15.02
C PHE A 62 -23.26 1.65 15.88
N GLY A 63 -23.29 1.00 17.03
CA GLY A 63 -22.13 0.84 17.91
C GLY A 63 -20.98 0.13 17.18
N ILE A 64 -21.25 -0.98 16.54
CA ILE A 64 -20.24 -1.74 15.75
C ILE A 64 -19.65 -0.85 14.65
N LEU A 65 -20.48 -0.13 13.90
CA LEU A 65 -20.01 0.73 12.82
C LEU A 65 -19.13 1.88 13.33
N ILE A 66 -19.56 2.59 14.38
CA ILE A 66 -18.80 3.71 14.95
C ILE A 66 -17.48 3.21 15.55
N ILE A 67 -17.53 2.15 16.36
CA ILE A 67 -16.32 1.59 16.98
C ILE A 67 -15.33 1.11 15.90
N SER A 68 -15.81 0.40 14.88
CA SER A 68 -14.94 -0.06 13.79
C SER A 68 -14.29 1.11 13.06
N LEU A 69 -15.02 2.20 12.84
CA LEU A 69 -14.52 3.39 12.17
C LEU A 69 -13.44 4.09 12.99
N VAL A 70 -13.68 4.31 14.28
CA VAL A 70 -12.71 4.95 15.20
C VAL A 70 -11.43 4.11 15.31
N VAL A 71 -11.57 2.80 15.49
CA VAL A 71 -10.43 1.87 15.57
C VAL A 71 -9.63 1.87 14.26
N ARG A 72 -10.30 1.86 13.11
CA ARG A 72 -9.64 1.96 11.79
C ARG A 72 -8.89 3.28 11.60
N MET A 73 -9.46 4.39 12.04
CA MET A 73 -8.75 5.69 11.98
C MET A 73 -7.43 5.62 12.76
N GLY A 74 -7.45 5.02 13.96
CA GLY A 74 -6.26 4.83 14.78
C GLY A 74 -5.20 3.96 14.07
N PHE A 75 -5.59 2.79 13.56
CA PHE A 75 -4.65 1.91 12.85
C PHE A 75 -4.13 2.54 11.55
N LYS A 76 -4.97 3.20 10.76
CA LYS A 76 -4.52 3.92 9.56
C LYS A 76 -3.52 5.03 9.89
N TYR A 77 -3.74 5.76 10.97
CA TYR A 77 -2.78 6.77 11.42
C TYR A 77 -1.43 6.13 11.78
N LEU A 78 -1.43 5.00 12.50
CA LEU A 78 -0.20 4.28 12.81
C LEU A 78 0.51 3.78 11.55
N VAL A 79 -0.20 3.12 10.64
CA VAL A 79 0.34 2.64 9.36
C VAL A 79 0.98 3.80 8.59
N TYR A 80 0.25 4.90 8.42
CA TYR A 80 0.74 6.08 7.73
C TYR A 80 1.99 6.68 8.39
N SER A 81 1.98 6.80 9.72
CA SER A 81 3.12 7.33 10.48
C SER A 81 4.39 6.48 10.29
N PHE A 82 4.26 5.16 10.39
CA PHE A 82 5.40 4.25 10.19
C PHE A 82 5.93 4.27 8.74
N GLN A 83 5.06 4.28 7.76
CA GLN A 83 5.42 4.29 6.34
C GLN A 83 6.01 5.64 5.92
N SER A 84 5.39 6.75 6.33
CA SER A 84 5.83 8.10 6.04
C SER A 84 7.23 8.35 6.58
N THR A 85 7.48 7.99 7.85
CA THR A 85 8.82 8.12 8.44
C THR A 85 9.86 7.29 7.69
N ALA A 86 9.53 6.07 7.29
CA ALA A 86 10.45 5.22 6.53
C ALA A 86 10.76 5.81 5.14
N GLY A 87 9.76 6.37 4.46
CA GLY A 87 9.94 6.99 3.14
C GLY A 87 10.80 8.25 3.20
N PHE A 88 10.53 9.16 4.15
CA PHE A 88 11.30 10.38 4.34
C PHE A 88 12.78 10.08 4.70
N GLU A 89 13.00 9.12 5.58
CA GLU A 89 14.35 8.73 5.99
C GLU A 89 15.12 8.10 4.82
N PHE A 90 14.46 7.29 3.98
CA PHE A 90 15.05 6.71 2.78
C PHE A 90 15.52 7.81 1.81
N VAL A 91 14.66 8.77 1.47
CA VAL A 91 15.01 9.84 0.52
C VAL A 91 16.06 10.78 1.10
N SER A 92 16.01 11.07 2.40
CA SER A 92 17.04 11.85 3.09
C SER A 92 18.43 11.19 2.97
N ARG A 93 18.53 9.87 3.18
CA ARG A 93 19.78 9.13 3.01
C ARG A 93 20.27 9.15 1.55
N GLU A 94 19.37 8.99 0.59
CA GLU A 94 19.72 9.07 -0.84
C GLU A 94 20.21 10.48 -1.22
N ARG A 95 19.62 11.55 -0.68
CA ARG A 95 20.10 12.92 -0.90
C ARG A 95 21.52 13.11 -0.38
N ILE A 96 21.83 12.64 0.84
CA ILE A 96 23.15 12.71 1.42
C ILE A 96 24.16 11.91 0.57
N THR A 97 23.80 10.69 0.19
CA THR A 97 24.63 9.83 -0.66
C THR A 97 24.93 10.47 -2.01
N LEU A 98 23.93 11.12 -2.62
CA LEU A 98 24.10 11.82 -3.87
C LEU A 98 25.00 13.06 -3.70
N GLY A 99 24.80 13.83 -2.63
CA GLY A 99 25.66 14.97 -2.28
C GLY A 99 27.12 14.56 -2.09
N ASP A 100 27.37 13.46 -1.38
CA ASP A 100 28.73 12.93 -1.19
C ASP A 100 29.36 12.46 -2.50
N LYS A 101 28.60 11.83 -3.38
CA LYS A 101 29.07 11.44 -4.71
C LYS A 101 29.42 12.67 -5.54
N LEU A 102 28.56 13.70 -5.56
CA LEU A 102 28.82 14.94 -6.30
C LEU A 102 30.04 15.67 -5.77
N ARG A 103 30.30 15.63 -4.46
CA ARG A 103 31.49 16.24 -3.84
C ARG A 103 32.79 15.56 -4.25
N ASN A 104 32.73 14.27 -4.55
CA ASN A 104 33.91 13.47 -4.94
C ASN A 104 34.15 13.44 -6.46
N VAL A 105 33.31 14.10 -7.26
CA VAL A 105 33.46 14.18 -8.72
C VAL A 105 34.36 15.36 -9.07
N GLY A 106 35.29 15.17 -10.01
CA GLY A 106 36.22 16.23 -10.47
C GLY A 106 35.46 17.39 -11.14
N MET A 107 36.04 18.57 -11.07
CA MET A 107 35.48 19.82 -11.63
C MET A 107 35.12 19.73 -13.11
N GLY A 108 35.80 18.88 -13.90
CA GLY A 108 35.50 18.65 -15.31
C GLY A 108 34.07 18.13 -15.55
N PHE A 109 33.53 17.34 -14.61
CA PHE A 109 32.16 16.82 -14.73
C PHE A 109 31.11 17.93 -14.75
N PHE A 110 31.33 18.99 -13.98
CA PHE A 110 30.41 20.14 -13.90
C PHE A 110 30.49 21.04 -15.15
N HIS A 111 31.58 20.95 -15.93
CA HIS A 111 31.71 21.67 -17.21
C HIS A 111 31.04 20.94 -18.37
N GLU A 112 31.07 19.59 -18.37
CA GLU A 112 30.47 18.78 -19.42
C GLU A 112 28.94 18.63 -19.27
N ARG A 113 28.44 18.83 -18.06
CA ARG A 113 27.00 18.68 -17.77
C ARG A 113 26.40 19.97 -17.27
N ASN A 114 25.25 20.31 -17.85
CA ASN A 114 24.54 21.52 -17.49
C ASN A 114 24.16 21.50 -16.01
N MET A 115 24.60 22.48 -15.22
CA MET A 115 24.29 22.60 -13.77
C MET A 115 22.78 22.59 -13.51
N GLY A 116 21.97 23.07 -14.48
CA GLY A 116 20.51 23.01 -14.42
C GLY A 116 19.97 21.57 -14.34
N ASP A 117 20.52 20.64 -15.12
CA ASP A 117 20.07 19.23 -15.08
C ASP A 117 20.39 18.57 -13.74
N ILE A 118 21.57 18.85 -13.18
CA ILE A 118 21.96 18.33 -11.85
C ILE A 118 21.03 18.88 -10.77
N THR A 119 20.76 20.19 -10.81
CA THR A 119 19.86 20.84 -9.85
C THR A 119 18.44 20.28 -9.97
N THR A 120 17.93 20.11 -11.19
CA THR A 120 16.60 19.52 -11.43
C THR A 120 16.51 18.10 -10.91
N THR A 121 17.52 17.27 -11.15
CA THR A 121 17.58 15.90 -10.63
C THR A 121 17.58 15.87 -9.10
N VAL A 122 18.40 16.70 -8.47
CA VAL A 122 18.52 16.75 -6.99
C VAL A 122 17.25 17.29 -6.32
N THR A 123 16.60 18.28 -6.93
CA THR A 123 15.44 18.94 -6.32
C THR A 123 14.11 18.33 -6.75
N THR A 124 13.91 18.14 -8.05
CA THR A 124 12.60 17.73 -8.60
C THR A 124 12.44 16.22 -8.60
N ASP A 125 13.43 15.47 -9.10
CA ASP A 125 13.32 14.03 -9.21
C ASP A 125 13.35 13.33 -7.85
N LEU A 126 14.15 13.85 -6.91
CA LEU A 126 14.16 13.32 -5.54
C LEU A 126 12.88 13.67 -4.77
N ASN A 127 12.29 14.85 -4.97
CA ASN A 127 10.98 15.17 -4.41
C ASN A 127 9.87 14.29 -5.00
N PHE A 128 9.93 14.02 -6.31
CA PHE A 128 9.01 13.08 -6.95
C PHE A 128 9.16 11.68 -6.37
N LEU A 129 10.39 11.18 -6.21
CA LEU A 129 10.67 9.90 -5.57
C LEU A 129 10.16 9.84 -4.14
N GLU A 130 10.29 10.91 -3.37
CA GLU A 130 9.79 11.04 -1.99
C GLU A 130 8.28 10.81 -1.93
N ASN A 131 7.52 11.61 -2.68
CA ASN A 131 6.06 11.52 -2.70
C ASN A 131 5.57 10.21 -3.30
N TYR A 132 6.19 9.75 -4.38
CA TYR A 132 5.75 8.55 -5.10
C TYR A 132 6.07 7.25 -4.34
N SER A 133 7.23 7.19 -3.68
CA SER A 133 7.64 6.01 -2.89
C SER A 133 6.71 5.76 -1.71
N MET A 134 6.26 6.82 -1.04
CA MET A 134 5.32 6.72 0.07
C MET A 134 3.96 6.19 -0.39
N HIS A 135 3.41 6.76 -1.46
CA HIS A 135 2.11 6.35 -1.99
C HIS A 135 2.12 4.93 -2.54
N ILE A 136 3.23 4.51 -3.17
CA ILE A 136 3.35 3.13 -3.67
C ILE A 136 3.46 2.14 -2.51
N LEU A 137 4.28 2.42 -1.49
CA LEU A 137 4.43 1.55 -0.33
C LEU A 137 3.09 1.37 0.38
N ASP A 138 2.35 2.45 0.63
CA ASP A 138 1.04 2.38 1.26
C ASP A 138 0.04 1.58 0.42
N ARG A 139 -0.14 1.94 -0.85
CA ARG A 139 -1.12 1.27 -1.73
C ARG A 139 -0.81 -0.20 -1.94
N VAL A 140 0.46 -0.55 -2.16
CA VAL A 140 0.83 -1.96 -2.40
C VAL A 140 0.71 -2.77 -1.13
N THR A 141 1.19 -2.24 0.01
CA THR A 141 1.12 -2.94 1.29
C THR A 141 -0.32 -3.16 1.73
N THR A 142 -1.09 -2.08 1.81
CA THR A 142 -2.49 -2.13 2.24
C THR A 142 -3.36 -2.92 1.27
N GLY A 143 -3.14 -2.76 -0.05
CA GLY A 143 -3.88 -3.49 -1.08
C GLY A 143 -3.63 -4.99 -1.05
N MET A 144 -2.37 -5.43 -0.94
CA MET A 144 -2.03 -6.86 -0.86
C MET A 144 -2.58 -7.51 0.41
N VAL A 145 -2.42 -6.84 1.55
CA VAL A 145 -2.94 -7.35 2.83
C VAL A 145 -4.46 -7.45 2.79
N ASN A 146 -5.16 -6.43 2.29
CA ASN A 146 -6.62 -6.45 2.13
C ASN A 146 -7.08 -7.59 1.22
N MET A 147 -6.43 -7.83 0.08
CA MET A 147 -6.79 -8.95 -0.80
C MET A 147 -6.69 -10.29 -0.08
N VAL A 148 -5.63 -10.52 0.69
CA VAL A 148 -5.44 -11.77 1.44
C VAL A 148 -6.51 -11.92 2.52
N VAL A 149 -6.77 -10.88 3.30
CA VAL A 149 -7.76 -10.92 4.39
C VAL A 149 -9.16 -11.15 3.84
N ILE A 150 -9.56 -10.43 2.77
CA ILE A 150 -10.86 -10.61 2.13
C ILE A 150 -11.00 -12.02 1.55
N SER A 151 -9.96 -12.56 0.91
CA SER A 151 -9.97 -13.91 0.37
C SER A 151 -10.21 -14.96 1.47
N ILE A 152 -9.51 -14.84 2.60
CA ILE A 152 -9.68 -15.73 3.75
C ILE A 152 -11.09 -15.60 4.32
N PHE A 153 -11.58 -14.37 4.46
CA PHE A 153 -12.90 -14.12 5.01
C PHE A 153 -14.02 -14.73 4.16
N ILE A 154 -13.97 -14.56 2.83
CA ILE A 154 -14.95 -15.15 1.91
C ILE A 154 -14.88 -16.68 1.95
N LEU A 155 -13.67 -17.27 2.01
CA LEU A 155 -13.49 -18.73 2.13
C LEU A 155 -14.12 -19.30 3.41
N MET A 156 -14.09 -18.56 4.51
CA MET A 156 -14.70 -18.98 5.78
C MET A 156 -16.23 -18.97 5.72
N PHE A 157 -16.83 -18.09 4.91
CA PHE A 157 -18.29 -18.04 4.75
C PHE A 157 -18.82 -19.06 3.76
N ASP A 158 -18.22 -19.12 2.57
CA ASP A 158 -18.58 -20.07 1.53
C ASP A 158 -17.34 -20.40 0.66
N TRP A 159 -16.90 -21.64 0.71
CA TRP A 159 -15.73 -22.09 -0.03
C TRP A 159 -15.87 -21.91 -1.55
N ARG A 160 -17.11 -22.01 -2.08
CA ARG A 160 -17.39 -21.87 -3.52
C ARG A 160 -17.17 -20.43 -3.98
N LEU A 161 -17.68 -19.47 -3.22
CA LEU A 161 -17.48 -18.05 -3.48
C LEU A 161 -16.01 -17.67 -3.30
N GLY A 162 -15.34 -18.22 -2.29
CA GLY A 162 -13.92 -18.01 -2.05
C GLY A 162 -13.04 -18.46 -3.21
N VAL A 163 -13.32 -19.63 -3.79
CA VAL A 163 -12.58 -20.14 -4.96
C VAL A 163 -12.79 -19.23 -6.18
N ILE A 164 -14.03 -18.81 -6.46
CA ILE A 164 -14.33 -17.88 -7.56
C ILE A 164 -13.58 -16.57 -7.37
N PHE A 165 -13.57 -16.03 -6.15
CA PHE A 165 -12.87 -14.79 -5.83
C PHE A 165 -11.35 -14.92 -6.06
N ILE A 166 -10.73 -16.00 -5.59
CA ILE A 166 -9.30 -16.28 -5.79
C ILE A 166 -8.96 -16.40 -7.28
N LEU A 167 -9.79 -17.09 -8.06
CA LEU A 167 -9.62 -17.18 -9.52
C LEU A 167 -9.70 -15.79 -10.17
N GLY A 168 -10.62 -14.94 -9.75
CA GLY A 168 -10.71 -13.54 -10.20
C GLY A 168 -9.45 -12.73 -9.89
N VAL A 169 -8.90 -12.87 -8.69
CA VAL A 169 -7.65 -12.22 -8.29
C VAL A 169 -6.48 -12.72 -9.13
N LEU A 170 -6.36 -14.03 -9.36
CA LEU A 170 -5.31 -14.59 -10.22
C LEU A 170 -5.41 -14.10 -11.67
N CYS A 171 -6.63 -14.05 -12.21
CA CYS A 171 -6.89 -13.54 -13.55
C CYS A 171 -6.50 -12.06 -13.68
N SER A 172 -6.85 -11.25 -12.68
CA SER A 172 -6.45 -9.83 -12.61
C SER A 172 -4.93 -9.66 -12.56
N PHE A 173 -4.23 -10.53 -11.83
CA PHE A 173 -2.77 -10.51 -11.76
C PHE A 173 -2.12 -10.85 -13.11
N LEU A 174 -2.67 -11.82 -13.84
CA LEU A 174 -2.19 -12.19 -15.18
C LEU A 174 -2.41 -11.07 -16.19
N ILE A 175 -3.59 -10.44 -16.18
CA ILE A 175 -3.91 -9.31 -17.05
C ILE A 175 -2.96 -8.13 -16.76
N TYR A 176 -2.76 -7.82 -15.47
CA TYR A 176 -1.86 -6.74 -15.07
C TYR A 176 -0.40 -7.00 -15.50
N GLY A 177 0.07 -8.24 -15.35
CA GLY A 177 1.41 -8.63 -15.81
C GLY A 177 1.61 -8.39 -17.31
N ARG A 178 0.64 -8.80 -18.13
CA ARG A 178 0.68 -8.58 -19.58
C ARG A 178 0.58 -7.10 -19.98
N MET A 179 -0.23 -6.33 -19.27
CA MET A 179 -0.32 -4.88 -19.51
C MET A 179 1.00 -4.18 -19.20
N GLN A 180 1.69 -4.60 -18.13
CA GLN A 180 2.98 -4.03 -17.76
C GLN A 180 4.06 -4.33 -18.81
N GLU A 181 4.14 -5.56 -19.33
CA GLU A 181 5.07 -5.93 -20.41
C GLU A 181 4.87 -5.07 -21.66
N LYS A 182 3.61 -4.88 -22.07
CA LYS A 182 3.30 -4.02 -23.24
C LYS A 182 3.59 -2.54 -22.96
N GLY A 183 3.38 -2.08 -21.74
CA GLY A 183 3.72 -0.71 -21.32
C GLY A 183 5.23 -0.45 -21.38
N ASP A 184 6.03 -1.41 -20.93
CA ASP A 184 7.49 -1.32 -20.96
C ASP A 184 8.02 -1.34 -22.42
N GLU A 185 7.45 -2.16 -23.32
CA GLU A 185 7.77 -2.16 -24.75
C GLU A 185 7.43 -0.83 -25.44
N LEU A 186 6.27 -0.25 -25.14
CA LEU A 186 5.86 1.05 -25.70
C LEU A 186 6.79 2.18 -25.22
N THR A 187 7.15 2.16 -23.94
CA THR A 187 8.07 3.17 -23.37
C THR A 187 9.49 3.03 -23.95
N ALA A 188 9.93 1.81 -24.22
CA ALA A 188 11.21 1.57 -24.88
C ALA A 188 11.22 2.08 -26.32
N LYS A 189 10.13 1.95 -27.05
CA LYS A 189 9.98 2.47 -28.45
C LYS A 189 9.91 3.99 -28.51
N LEU A 190 9.40 4.66 -27.46
CA LEU A 190 9.32 6.12 -27.41
C LEU A 190 10.65 6.79 -26.98
N ARG A 191 11.62 6.01 -26.50
CA ARG A 191 12.95 6.48 -26.10
C ARG A 191 14.00 6.34 -27.23
N GLN A 192 13.65 5.69 -28.32
CA GLN A 192 14.45 5.65 -29.58
C GLN A 192 14.05 6.78 -30.52
#